data_dad5ddae59e6041f4599377b46acfb04
#
_entry.id   dad5ddae59e6041f4599377b46acfb04
#
_cell.length_a   1.000
_cell.length_b   1.000
_cell.length_c   1.000
_cell.angle_alpha   90.00
_cell.angle_beta   90.00
_cell.angle_gamma   90.00
#
_symmetry.space_group_name_H-M   'P 1'
#
loop_
_entity.id
_entity.type
_entity.pdbx_description
1 polymer ?
#
loop_
_entity_poly.entity_id
_entity_poly.type
_entity_poly.pdbx_seq_one_letter_code
_entity_poly.pdbx_strand_id
1 'polypeptide(L)'
;LRRQRQMCIRDSAYGALGNQWFRYFDVRNAEAVSVAGQLSIRWAERAVNEYLNELLETKNKDYVLASDTDSLYVTLDSLVEKVGLTDTKKIINFMDKVCDGKIQDVIDKCYGELAVYVNAFEQKMVMKREVLADVGIWTGKKHYILNVHNSEGVEYEKPDLKIMGIEAVKSSTPEPCRKALKKGFRIIMNGTEADIIEFIEGFKNEFKGLTAEEVSFPRSVKGLAKYRDSATIYRKSTPLHVKG
;
A
#
# COMPACT_ATOMS: atom_id res chain seq x y z
N LEU A 1 10.44 8.76 -13.37
CA LEU A 1 9.63 9.17 -14.54
C LEU A 1 9.26 8.00 -15.46
N ARG A 2 10.17 7.03 -15.74
CA ARG A 2 9.89 5.90 -16.65
C ARG A 2 8.91 4.89 -16.03
N ARG A 3 9.05 4.56 -14.72
CA ARG A 3 8.13 3.67 -13.97
C ARG A 3 6.74 4.27 -13.80
N GLN A 4 6.62 5.56 -13.48
CA GLN A 4 5.33 6.25 -13.39
C GLN A 4 4.57 6.24 -14.73
N ARG A 5 5.28 6.43 -15.86
CA ARG A 5 4.66 6.34 -17.19
C ARG A 5 4.14 4.93 -17.48
N GLN A 6 4.88 3.89 -17.13
CA GLN A 6 4.44 2.49 -17.35
C GLN A 6 3.22 2.15 -16.49
N MET A 7 3.17 2.59 -15.23
CA MET A 7 2.03 2.41 -14.34
C MET A 7 0.78 3.11 -14.89
N CYS A 8 0.90 4.38 -15.27
CA CYS A 8 -0.21 5.14 -15.88
C CYS A 8 -0.71 4.53 -17.21
N ILE A 9 0.17 3.99 -18.05
CA ILE A 9 -0.22 3.34 -19.31
C ILE A 9 -1.00 2.06 -19.01
N ARG A 10 -0.55 1.22 -18.09
CA ARG A 10 -1.21 -0.03 -17.70
C ARG A 10 -2.61 0.21 -17.16
N ASP A 11 -2.76 1.11 -16.18
CA ASP A 11 -4.04 1.42 -15.55
C ASP A 11 -4.99 2.12 -16.53
N SER A 12 -4.45 2.96 -17.42
CA SER A 12 -5.22 3.62 -18.47
C SER A 12 -5.69 2.65 -19.55
N ALA A 13 -4.88 1.66 -19.94
CA ALA A 13 -5.26 0.65 -20.93
C ALA A 13 -6.40 -0.24 -20.39
N TYR A 14 -6.29 -0.72 -19.16
CA TYR A 14 -7.35 -1.48 -18.50
C TYR A 14 -8.64 -0.66 -18.36
N GLY A 15 -8.54 0.57 -17.87
CA GLY A 15 -9.69 1.46 -17.72
C GLY A 15 -10.33 1.83 -19.07
N ALA A 16 -9.52 1.94 -20.13
CA ALA A 16 -10.03 2.18 -21.48
C ALA A 16 -10.86 1.03 -22.01
N LEU A 17 -10.45 -0.22 -21.79
CA LEU A 17 -11.22 -1.40 -22.21
C LEU A 17 -12.62 -1.46 -21.60
N GLY A 18 -12.80 -0.94 -20.37
CA GLY A 18 -14.08 -0.83 -19.70
C GLY A 18 -14.87 0.44 -20.02
N ASN A 19 -14.35 1.34 -20.85
CA ASN A 19 -15.00 2.60 -21.19
C ASN A 19 -15.75 2.50 -22.51
N GLN A 20 -17.09 2.66 -22.47
CA GLN A 20 -17.98 2.56 -23.63
C GLN A 20 -17.62 3.49 -24.82
N TRP A 21 -16.86 4.55 -24.58
CA TRP A 21 -16.40 5.50 -25.61
C TRP A 21 -15.05 5.16 -26.22
N PHE A 22 -14.44 4.07 -25.75
CA PHE A 22 -13.14 3.63 -26.29
C PHE A 22 -13.32 2.77 -27.53
N ARG A 23 -12.51 3.01 -28.57
CA ARG A 23 -12.62 2.30 -29.86
C ARG A 23 -12.58 0.77 -29.73
N TYR A 24 -11.83 0.25 -28.77
CA TYR A 24 -11.69 -1.19 -28.49
C TYR A 24 -12.43 -1.61 -27.22
N PHE A 25 -13.52 -0.90 -26.90
CA PHE A 25 -14.36 -1.25 -25.76
C PHE A 25 -14.89 -2.66 -25.86
N ASP A 26 -14.60 -3.49 -24.88
CA ASP A 26 -15.20 -4.81 -24.67
C ASP A 26 -15.16 -5.14 -23.19
N VAL A 27 -16.31 -5.19 -22.54
CA VAL A 27 -16.48 -5.50 -21.12
C VAL A 27 -15.90 -6.87 -20.80
N ARG A 28 -15.99 -7.84 -21.71
CA ARG A 28 -15.45 -9.19 -21.51
C ARG A 28 -13.93 -9.16 -21.37
N ASN A 29 -13.24 -8.31 -22.15
CA ASN A 29 -11.78 -8.15 -22.04
C ASN A 29 -11.39 -7.50 -20.71
N ALA A 30 -12.15 -6.49 -20.25
CA ALA A 30 -11.91 -5.87 -18.95
C ALA A 30 -12.17 -6.86 -17.79
N GLU A 31 -13.24 -7.65 -17.89
CA GLU A 31 -13.55 -8.71 -16.93
C GLU A 31 -12.47 -9.79 -16.93
N ALA A 32 -12.04 -10.27 -18.10
CA ALA A 32 -10.98 -11.26 -18.22
C ALA A 32 -9.65 -10.83 -17.57
N VAL A 33 -9.26 -9.57 -17.73
CA VAL A 33 -8.07 -9.02 -17.05
C VAL A 33 -8.24 -9.07 -15.53
N SER A 34 -9.41 -8.70 -15.02
CA SER A 34 -9.68 -8.72 -13.57
C SER A 34 -9.68 -10.14 -13.00
N VAL A 35 -10.34 -11.07 -13.69
CA VAL A 35 -10.43 -12.48 -13.27
C VAL A 35 -9.06 -13.15 -13.34
N ALA A 36 -8.28 -12.90 -14.40
CA ALA A 36 -6.92 -13.41 -14.51
C ALA A 36 -6.01 -12.87 -13.40
N GLY A 37 -6.15 -11.59 -13.02
CA GLY A 37 -5.45 -10.99 -11.88
C GLY A 37 -5.82 -11.68 -10.55
N GLN A 38 -7.11 -11.93 -10.32
CA GLN A 38 -7.57 -12.65 -9.13
C GLN A 38 -7.04 -14.10 -9.08
N LEU A 39 -7.02 -14.78 -10.22
CA LEU A 39 -6.48 -16.13 -10.30
C LEU A 39 -4.98 -16.14 -10.00
N SER A 40 -4.22 -15.23 -10.60
CA SER A 40 -2.76 -15.19 -10.45
C SER A 40 -2.34 -14.89 -9.01
N ILE A 41 -3.02 -13.97 -8.32
CA ILE A 41 -2.69 -13.64 -6.92
C ILE A 41 -2.99 -14.82 -5.99
N ARG A 42 -4.13 -15.51 -6.16
CA ARG A 42 -4.47 -16.70 -5.40
C ARG A 42 -3.53 -17.88 -5.67
N TRP A 43 -3.06 -18.00 -6.90
CA TRP A 43 -2.10 -19.03 -7.28
C TRP A 43 -0.76 -18.81 -6.58
N ALA A 44 -0.26 -17.57 -6.56
CA ALA A 44 0.96 -17.20 -5.87
C ALA A 44 0.81 -17.33 -4.33
N GLU A 45 -0.31 -16.90 -3.75
CA GLU A 45 -0.65 -17.07 -2.33
C GLU A 45 -0.56 -18.54 -1.90
N ARG A 46 -1.19 -19.42 -2.67
CA ARG A 46 -1.17 -20.85 -2.39
C ARG A 46 0.25 -21.41 -2.47
N ALA A 47 1.00 -21.10 -3.52
CA ALA A 47 2.36 -21.61 -3.70
C ALA A 47 3.30 -21.14 -2.58
N VAL A 48 3.21 -19.88 -2.15
CA VAL A 48 4.00 -19.33 -1.04
C VAL A 48 3.63 -20.00 0.29
N ASN A 49 2.34 -20.20 0.56
CA ASN A 49 1.89 -20.88 1.77
C ASN A 49 2.33 -22.35 1.81
N GLU A 50 2.20 -23.08 0.70
CA GLU A 50 2.66 -24.48 0.60
C GLU A 50 4.16 -24.57 0.86
N TYR A 51 4.95 -23.72 0.21
CA TYR A 51 6.41 -23.68 0.40
C TYR A 51 6.82 -23.36 1.84
N LEU A 52 6.20 -22.34 2.47
CA LEU A 52 6.53 -21.96 3.84
C LEU A 52 6.09 -23.03 4.85
N ASN A 53 4.96 -23.70 4.61
CA ASN A 53 4.53 -24.83 5.46
C ASN A 53 5.51 -26.00 5.38
N GLU A 54 6.04 -26.32 4.18
CA GLU A 54 7.06 -27.34 4.00
C GLU A 54 8.37 -26.95 4.69
N LEU A 55 8.87 -25.71 4.43
CA LEU A 55 10.13 -25.22 4.99
C LEU A 55 10.13 -25.14 6.52
N LEU A 56 8.99 -24.78 7.10
CA LEU A 56 8.84 -24.56 8.56
C LEU A 56 8.24 -25.78 9.28
N GLU A 57 7.96 -26.86 8.54
CA GLU A 57 7.37 -28.09 9.06
C GLU A 57 6.02 -27.86 9.77
N THR A 58 5.25 -26.90 9.25
CA THR A 58 3.90 -26.59 9.75
C THR A 58 2.83 -27.19 8.85
N LYS A 59 1.59 -27.25 9.33
CA LYS A 59 0.47 -27.80 8.57
C LYS A 59 -0.64 -26.77 8.45
N ASN A 60 -0.98 -26.41 7.21
CA ASN A 60 -2.09 -25.50 6.90
C ASN A 60 -2.03 -24.16 7.64
N LYS A 61 -0.83 -23.70 7.96
CA LYS A 61 -0.64 -22.34 8.52
C LYS A 61 -0.68 -21.34 7.37
N ASP A 62 -1.45 -20.27 7.56
CA ASP A 62 -1.49 -19.17 6.62
C ASP A 62 -0.40 -18.16 6.96
N TYR A 63 0.51 -17.96 6.04
CA TYR A 63 1.60 -16.98 6.13
C TYR A 63 1.29 -15.71 5.35
N VAL A 64 0.24 -15.71 4.52
CA VAL A 64 -0.19 -14.54 3.77
C VAL A 64 -1.21 -13.77 4.58
N LEU A 65 -0.78 -12.68 5.22
CA LEU A 65 -1.61 -11.84 6.08
C LEU A 65 -2.67 -11.06 5.31
N ALA A 66 -2.34 -10.63 4.10
CA ALA A 66 -3.24 -9.88 3.24
C ALA A 66 -2.80 -9.98 1.78
N SER A 67 -3.73 -9.76 0.88
CA SER A 67 -3.47 -9.57 -0.56
C SER A 67 -4.23 -8.36 -1.07
N ASP A 68 -3.64 -7.60 -1.99
CA ASP A 68 -4.31 -6.48 -2.64
C ASP A 68 -3.93 -6.42 -4.12
N THR A 69 -4.89 -6.73 -4.97
CA THR A 69 -4.82 -6.64 -6.44
C THR A 69 -3.66 -7.47 -7.04
N ASP A 70 -2.42 -7.03 -6.86
CA ASP A 70 -1.19 -7.59 -7.43
C ASP A 70 -0.07 -7.74 -6.38
N SER A 71 -0.36 -7.63 -5.10
CA SER A 71 0.59 -7.75 -4.01
C SER A 71 0.17 -8.74 -2.93
N LEU A 72 1.14 -9.43 -2.35
CA LEU A 72 1.01 -10.31 -1.19
C LEU A 72 1.79 -9.73 -0.02
N TYR A 73 1.20 -9.79 1.16
CA TYR A 73 1.83 -9.44 2.44
C TYR A 73 2.06 -10.73 3.22
N VAL A 74 3.34 -11.12 3.33
CA VAL A 74 3.74 -12.40 3.89
C VAL A 74 4.44 -12.18 5.21
N THR A 75 4.03 -12.90 6.28
CA THR A 75 4.79 -12.93 7.53
C THR A 75 5.89 -13.97 7.46
N LEU A 76 7.08 -13.59 7.90
CA LEU A 76 8.24 -14.47 7.99
C LEU A 76 8.75 -14.61 9.43
N ASP A 77 7.93 -14.24 10.44
CA ASP A 77 8.29 -14.28 11.86
C ASP A 77 8.75 -15.66 12.28
N SER A 78 8.02 -16.70 11.90
CA SER A 78 8.39 -18.10 12.22
C SER A 78 9.72 -18.52 11.59
N LEU A 79 10.11 -17.93 10.46
CA LEU A 79 11.41 -18.19 9.86
C LEU A 79 12.52 -17.47 10.63
N VAL A 80 12.30 -16.23 11.06
CA VAL A 80 13.23 -15.46 11.90
C VAL A 80 13.48 -16.19 13.22
N GLU A 81 12.41 -16.67 13.87
CA GLU A 81 12.47 -17.46 15.10
C GLU A 81 13.27 -18.76 14.91
N LYS A 82 13.02 -19.51 13.83
CA LYS A 82 13.71 -20.79 13.53
C LYS A 82 15.23 -20.57 13.32
N VAL A 83 15.61 -19.43 12.72
CA VAL A 83 17.03 -19.08 12.49
C VAL A 83 17.70 -18.48 13.73
N GLY A 84 16.92 -17.95 14.68
CA GLY A 84 17.44 -17.41 15.96
C GLY A 84 18.22 -16.09 15.82
N LEU A 85 17.95 -15.30 14.78
CA LEU A 85 18.53 -13.98 14.60
C LEU A 85 17.84 -12.95 15.49
N THR A 86 18.61 -12.11 16.20
CA THR A 86 18.10 -11.07 17.10
C THR A 86 18.45 -9.65 16.63
N ASP A 87 19.46 -9.49 15.81
CA ASP A 87 19.90 -8.20 15.28
C ASP A 87 19.04 -7.82 14.05
N THR A 88 18.36 -6.68 14.14
CA THR A 88 17.43 -6.22 13.09
C THR A 88 18.09 -6.10 11.72
N LYS A 89 19.33 -5.57 11.64
CA LYS A 89 20.02 -5.44 10.35
C LYS A 89 20.35 -6.80 9.75
N LYS A 90 20.79 -7.75 10.59
CA LYS A 90 21.06 -9.12 10.13
C LYS A 90 19.79 -9.81 9.68
N ILE A 91 18.68 -9.60 10.39
CA ILE A 91 17.36 -10.11 10.00
C ILE A 91 16.96 -9.56 8.62
N ILE A 92 17.01 -8.25 8.43
CA ILE A 92 16.63 -7.60 7.16
C ILE A 92 17.48 -8.12 6.00
N ASN A 93 18.81 -8.19 6.17
CA ASN A 93 19.72 -8.70 5.15
C ASN A 93 19.51 -10.19 4.84
N PHE A 94 19.16 -10.98 5.85
CA PHE A 94 18.83 -12.39 5.67
C PHE A 94 17.51 -12.55 4.91
N MET A 95 16.47 -11.81 5.33
CA MET A 95 15.16 -11.84 4.66
C MET A 95 15.22 -11.33 3.23
N ASP A 96 16.03 -10.32 2.94
CA ASP A 96 16.27 -9.82 1.58
C ASP A 96 16.76 -10.95 0.67
N LYS A 97 17.77 -11.69 1.11
CA LYS A 97 18.33 -12.83 0.39
C LYS A 97 17.33 -13.99 0.23
N VAL A 98 16.54 -14.27 1.26
CA VAL A 98 15.52 -15.31 1.21
C VAL A 98 14.41 -14.94 0.23
N CYS A 99 13.96 -13.70 0.25
CA CYS A 99 12.93 -13.22 -0.65
C CYS A 99 13.40 -13.17 -2.11
N ASP A 100 14.59 -12.61 -2.36
CA ASP A 100 15.12 -12.47 -3.73
C ASP A 100 15.61 -13.80 -4.32
N GLY A 101 15.88 -14.81 -3.47
CA GLY A 101 16.24 -16.15 -3.91
C GLY A 101 15.05 -17.11 -3.82
N LYS A 102 14.90 -17.73 -2.65
CA LYS A 102 13.97 -18.85 -2.46
C LYS A 102 12.50 -18.55 -2.73
N ILE A 103 12.00 -17.43 -2.21
CA ILE A 103 10.59 -17.04 -2.41
C ILE A 103 10.38 -16.62 -3.87
N GLN A 104 11.35 -15.91 -4.46
CA GLN A 104 11.28 -15.54 -5.88
C GLN A 104 11.25 -16.77 -6.79
N ASP A 105 12.09 -17.80 -6.54
CA ASP A 105 12.09 -19.05 -7.29
C ASP A 105 10.71 -19.75 -7.23
N VAL A 106 10.07 -19.75 -6.05
CA VAL A 106 8.72 -20.32 -5.88
C VAL A 106 7.68 -19.54 -6.70
N ILE A 107 7.75 -18.22 -6.68
CA ILE A 107 6.83 -17.35 -7.42
C ILE A 107 7.02 -17.53 -8.93
N ASP A 108 8.26 -17.54 -9.41
CA ASP A 108 8.57 -17.70 -10.84
C ASP A 108 8.11 -19.07 -11.36
N LYS A 109 8.33 -20.13 -10.57
CA LYS A 109 7.85 -21.47 -10.87
C LYS A 109 6.32 -21.50 -10.92
N CYS A 110 5.64 -20.96 -9.91
CA CYS A 110 4.19 -21.02 -9.87
C CYS A 110 3.53 -20.23 -11.01
N TYR A 111 4.11 -19.13 -11.46
CA TYR A 111 3.62 -18.41 -12.65
C TYR A 111 3.90 -19.15 -13.95
N GLY A 112 4.99 -19.92 -14.03
CA GLY A 112 5.21 -20.86 -15.13
C GLY A 112 4.13 -21.94 -15.20
N GLU A 113 3.80 -22.55 -14.06
CA GLU A 113 2.72 -23.54 -13.94
C GLU A 113 1.34 -22.93 -14.29
N LEU A 114 1.07 -21.73 -13.81
CA LEU A 114 -0.17 -21.01 -14.15
C LEU A 114 -0.26 -20.76 -15.65
N ALA A 115 0.83 -20.33 -16.30
CA ALA A 115 0.85 -20.08 -17.74
C ALA A 115 0.50 -21.34 -18.54
N VAL A 116 1.00 -22.49 -18.12
CA VAL A 116 0.65 -23.81 -18.71
C VAL A 116 -0.82 -24.13 -18.46
N TYR A 117 -1.29 -23.95 -17.23
CA TYR A 117 -2.68 -24.24 -16.85
C TYR A 117 -3.71 -23.43 -17.65
N VAL A 118 -3.45 -22.14 -17.87
CA VAL A 118 -4.34 -21.28 -18.66
C VAL A 118 -4.06 -21.32 -20.17
N ASN A 119 -3.14 -22.18 -20.63
CA ASN A 119 -2.70 -22.26 -22.01
C ASN A 119 -2.27 -20.91 -22.58
N ALA A 120 -1.48 -20.15 -21.81
CA ALA A 120 -0.99 -18.86 -22.22
C ALA A 120 0.03 -18.98 -23.35
N PHE A 121 0.01 -18.05 -24.29
CA PHE A 121 0.98 -17.99 -25.39
C PHE A 121 2.42 -17.82 -24.87
N GLU A 122 2.58 -17.01 -23.82
CA GLU A 122 3.87 -16.70 -23.21
C GLU A 122 3.66 -16.33 -21.73
N GLN A 123 4.57 -16.77 -20.85
CA GLN A 123 4.59 -16.33 -19.45
C GLN A 123 5.19 -14.93 -19.35
N LYS A 124 4.39 -13.95 -18.89
CA LYS A 124 4.79 -12.54 -18.71
C LYS A 124 4.54 -12.00 -17.29
N MET A 125 4.02 -12.84 -16.39
CA MET A 125 3.78 -12.44 -15.02
C MET A 125 5.09 -12.33 -14.27
N VAL A 126 5.28 -11.20 -13.60
CA VAL A 126 6.47 -10.94 -12.77
C VAL A 126 6.00 -10.31 -11.45
N MET A 127 6.30 -10.96 -10.35
CA MET A 127 6.13 -10.42 -9.01
C MET A 127 7.50 -10.39 -8.34
N LYS A 128 7.86 -9.27 -7.74
CA LYS A 128 9.13 -9.09 -7.04
C LYS A 128 8.88 -8.54 -5.66
N ARG A 129 9.82 -8.80 -4.74
CA ARG A 129 9.81 -8.17 -3.43
C ARG A 129 9.88 -6.64 -3.57
N GLU A 130 8.93 -5.94 -2.96
CA GLU A 130 8.88 -4.49 -2.95
C GLU A 130 9.42 -3.94 -1.62
N VAL A 131 8.94 -4.47 -0.49
CA VAL A 131 9.18 -3.91 0.84
C VAL A 131 9.53 -5.00 1.84
N LEU A 132 10.48 -4.69 2.74
CA LEU A 132 10.70 -5.42 3.99
C LEU A 132 10.38 -4.48 5.17
N ALA A 133 9.48 -4.93 6.02
CA ALA A 133 9.05 -4.22 7.22
C ALA A 133 9.12 -5.15 8.43
N ASP A 134 9.43 -4.62 9.60
CA ASP A 134 9.43 -5.37 10.85
C ASP A 134 8.06 -5.36 11.54
N VAL A 135 7.30 -4.26 11.38
CA VAL A 135 5.95 -4.11 11.94
C VAL A 135 4.98 -3.67 10.86
N GLY A 136 3.80 -4.30 10.85
CA GLY A 136 2.69 -3.92 9.99
C GLY A 136 1.36 -3.92 10.72
N ILE A 137 0.53 -2.91 10.48
CA ILE A 137 -0.80 -2.77 11.06
C ILE A 137 -1.80 -2.56 9.92
N TRP A 138 -2.78 -3.44 9.79
CA TRP A 138 -3.89 -3.33 8.85
C TRP A 138 -5.16 -2.94 9.58
N THR A 139 -5.71 -1.78 9.27
CA THR A 139 -6.94 -1.26 9.87
C THR A 139 -8.18 -1.56 9.00
N GLY A 140 -7.97 -2.01 7.78
CA GLY A 140 -9.03 -2.36 6.84
C GLY A 140 -8.50 -2.56 5.43
N LYS A 141 -9.40 -2.86 4.50
CA LYS A 141 -9.06 -3.05 3.09
C LYS A 141 -8.41 -1.78 2.52
N LYS A 142 -7.19 -1.90 1.99
CA LYS A 142 -6.39 -0.78 1.46
C LYS A 142 -6.01 0.29 2.50
N HIS A 143 -6.06 -0.04 3.80
CA HIS A 143 -5.68 0.83 4.89
C HIS A 143 -4.66 0.12 5.76
N TYR A 144 -3.40 0.49 5.62
CA TYR A 144 -2.31 -0.12 6.39
C TYR A 144 -1.15 0.84 6.64
N ILE A 145 -0.34 0.46 7.61
CA ILE A 145 0.88 1.17 8.01
C ILE A 145 1.98 0.12 8.16
N LEU A 146 3.12 0.35 7.52
CA LEU A 146 4.30 -0.51 7.61
C LEU A 146 5.49 0.31 8.10
N ASN A 147 6.30 -0.27 8.99
CA ASN A 147 7.59 0.27 9.38
C ASN A 147 8.66 -0.36 8.49
N VAL A 148 9.07 0.38 7.45
CA VAL A 148 9.86 -0.14 6.33
C VAL A 148 11.34 0.06 6.54
N HIS A 149 12.11 -1.01 6.46
CA HIS A 149 13.58 -1.01 6.53
C HIS A 149 14.25 -1.06 5.15
N ASN A 150 13.60 -1.73 4.18
CA ASN A 150 14.12 -1.85 2.83
C ASN A 150 12.97 -1.72 1.83
N SER A 151 13.16 -0.92 0.81
CA SER A 151 12.20 -0.75 -0.29
C SER A 151 12.91 -0.89 -1.63
N GLU A 152 12.49 -1.83 -2.47
CA GLU A 152 13.04 -2.12 -3.80
C GLU A 152 14.59 -2.28 -3.81
N GLY A 153 15.17 -2.87 -2.77
CA GLY A 153 16.63 -3.07 -2.62
C GLY A 153 17.37 -1.87 -2.00
N VAL A 154 16.67 -0.79 -1.67
CA VAL A 154 17.24 0.35 -0.95
C VAL A 154 17.02 0.17 0.55
N GLU A 155 18.10 -0.03 1.29
CA GLU A 155 18.06 -0.11 2.76
C GLU A 155 18.02 1.29 3.37
N TYR A 156 17.15 1.50 4.35
CA TYR A 156 17.05 2.76 5.10
C TYR A 156 17.87 2.71 6.37
N GLU A 157 18.65 3.75 6.65
CA GLU A 157 19.37 3.88 7.94
C GLU A 157 18.44 3.90 9.14
N LYS A 158 17.27 4.55 8.96
CA LYS A 158 16.17 4.57 9.92
C LYS A 158 14.90 4.13 9.21
N PRO A 159 14.07 3.27 9.83
CA PRO A 159 12.83 2.84 9.23
C PRO A 159 11.94 4.01 8.83
N ASP A 160 11.30 3.92 7.68
CA ASP A 160 10.32 4.89 7.22
C ASP A 160 8.91 4.30 7.21
N LEU A 161 7.91 5.17 7.39
CA LEU A 161 6.51 4.74 7.43
C LEU A 161 5.91 4.73 6.02
N LYS A 162 5.54 3.54 5.54
CA LYS A 162 4.66 3.38 4.38
C LYS A 162 3.23 3.35 4.86
N ILE A 163 2.47 4.42 4.57
CA ILE A 163 1.07 4.58 5.00
C ILE A 163 0.17 4.60 3.78
N MET A 164 -0.85 3.76 3.78
CA MET A 164 -1.84 3.68 2.70
C MET A 164 -3.27 3.87 3.20
N GLY A 165 -4.04 4.67 2.46
CA GLY A 165 -5.48 4.85 2.67
C GLY A 165 -5.90 5.66 3.90
N ILE A 166 -5.00 5.90 4.85
CA ILE A 166 -5.27 6.54 6.15
C ILE A 166 -5.20 8.06 6.02
N GLU A 167 -5.88 8.77 6.90
CA GLU A 167 -5.98 10.24 6.92
C GLU A 167 -4.63 10.96 6.99
N ALA A 168 -3.60 10.31 7.54
CA ALA A 168 -2.24 10.86 7.65
C ALA A 168 -1.58 11.21 6.30
N VAL A 169 -2.08 10.65 5.18
CA VAL A 169 -1.56 10.92 3.83
C VAL A 169 -2.55 11.65 2.92
N LYS A 170 -3.77 11.85 3.38
CA LYS A 170 -4.80 12.56 2.60
C LYS A 170 -4.55 14.07 2.60
N SER A 171 -4.52 14.68 1.43
CA SER A 171 -4.34 16.14 1.28
C SER A 171 -5.49 16.95 1.88
N SER A 172 -6.68 16.35 2.07
CA SER A 172 -7.83 16.97 2.71
C SER A 172 -7.73 17.04 4.24
N THR A 173 -6.80 16.33 4.86
CA THR A 173 -6.58 16.38 6.32
C THR A 173 -5.69 17.57 6.65
N PRO A 174 -6.00 18.37 7.68
CA PRO A 174 -5.17 19.49 8.12
C PRO A 174 -3.74 19.05 8.41
N GLU A 175 -2.77 19.93 8.10
CA GLU A 175 -1.35 19.58 8.21
C GLU A 175 -0.92 19.22 9.64
N PRO A 176 -1.33 19.94 10.71
CA PRO A 176 -1.00 19.56 12.08
C PRO A 176 -1.50 18.16 12.42
N CYS A 177 -2.72 17.79 12.00
CA CYS A 177 -3.29 16.46 12.21
C CYS A 177 -2.49 15.39 11.46
N ARG A 178 -2.07 15.63 10.20
CA ARG A 178 -1.25 14.69 9.45
C ARG A 178 0.11 14.45 10.11
N LYS A 179 0.74 15.51 10.62
CA LYS A 179 2.02 15.43 11.35
C LYS A 179 1.84 14.64 12.65
N ALA A 180 0.80 14.95 13.41
CA ALA A 180 0.48 14.25 14.65
C ALA A 180 0.20 12.77 14.43
N LEU A 181 -0.63 12.41 13.42
CA LEU A 181 -0.90 11.01 13.08
C LEU A 181 0.38 10.25 12.74
N LYS A 182 1.27 10.80 11.89
CA LYS A 182 2.55 10.17 11.56
C LYS A 182 3.45 9.97 12.78
N LYS A 183 3.48 10.94 13.70
CA LYS A 183 4.22 10.84 14.95
C LYS A 183 3.61 9.78 15.87
N GLY A 184 2.28 9.77 16.02
CA GLY A 184 1.57 8.76 16.78
C GLY A 184 1.81 7.34 16.26
N PHE A 185 1.80 7.13 14.94
CA PHE A 185 2.10 5.82 14.36
C PHE A 185 3.52 5.33 14.67
N ARG A 186 4.52 6.23 14.67
CA ARG A 186 5.88 5.85 15.08
C ARG A 186 5.94 5.46 16.56
N ILE A 187 5.16 6.13 17.41
CA ILE A 187 5.06 5.77 18.83
C ILE A 187 4.40 4.40 18.98
N ILE A 188 3.28 4.15 18.29
CA ILE A 188 2.58 2.85 18.33
C ILE A 188 3.49 1.69 17.90
N MET A 189 4.35 1.90 16.91
CA MET A 189 5.22 0.85 16.38
C MET A 189 6.47 0.59 17.23
N ASN A 190 6.94 1.57 18.01
CA ASN A 190 8.22 1.47 18.72
C ASN A 190 8.12 1.73 20.23
N GLY A 191 6.97 2.20 20.73
CA GLY A 191 6.74 2.60 22.10
C GLY A 191 5.71 1.75 22.82
N THR A 192 5.30 2.24 23.97
CA THR A 192 4.29 1.61 24.83
C THR A 192 2.93 2.29 24.72
N GLU A 193 1.90 1.66 25.27
CA GLU A 193 0.56 2.27 25.39
C GLU A 193 0.60 3.58 26.18
N ALA A 194 1.42 3.66 27.23
CA ALA A 194 1.57 4.88 28.02
C ALA A 194 2.13 6.05 27.20
N ASP A 195 3.13 5.78 26.34
CA ASP A 195 3.73 6.80 25.48
C ASP A 195 2.72 7.38 24.48
N ILE A 196 1.83 6.55 23.92
CA ILE A 196 0.80 7.02 22.99
C ILE A 196 -0.30 7.80 23.70
N ILE A 197 -0.68 7.41 24.93
CA ILE A 197 -1.66 8.16 25.74
C ILE A 197 -1.10 9.55 26.08
N GLU A 198 0.14 9.62 26.56
CA GLU A 198 0.81 10.90 26.85
C GLU A 198 0.88 11.80 25.61
N PHE A 199 1.26 11.21 24.48
CA PHE A 199 1.29 11.94 23.20
C PHE A 199 -0.08 12.48 22.79
N ILE A 200 -1.16 11.70 22.94
CA ILE A 200 -2.52 12.12 22.60
C ILE A 200 -2.96 13.29 23.50
N GLU A 201 -2.70 13.21 24.81
CA GLU A 201 -3.05 14.29 25.74
C GLU A 201 -2.26 15.58 25.44
N GLY A 202 -0.97 15.45 25.14
CA GLY A 202 -0.15 16.57 24.70
C GLY A 202 -0.68 17.23 23.42
N PHE A 203 -1.00 16.42 22.40
CA PHE A 203 -1.55 16.91 21.14
C PHE A 203 -2.94 17.55 21.30
N LYS A 204 -3.82 17.04 22.17
CA LYS A 204 -5.11 17.68 22.48
C LYS A 204 -4.94 19.11 23.00
N ASN A 205 -3.93 19.34 23.82
CA ASN A 205 -3.64 20.67 24.36
C ASN A 205 -3.03 21.59 23.30
N GLU A 206 -2.09 21.09 22.50
CA GLU A 206 -1.52 21.81 21.35
C GLU A 206 -2.61 22.21 20.35
N PHE A 207 -3.51 21.28 20.01
CA PHE A 207 -4.57 21.48 19.03
C PHE A 207 -5.54 22.60 19.42
N LYS A 208 -5.83 22.80 20.73
CA LYS A 208 -6.67 23.88 21.22
C LYS A 208 -6.07 25.27 21.01
N GLY A 209 -4.74 25.34 20.87
CA GLY A 209 -4.03 26.61 20.61
C GLY A 209 -3.87 26.95 19.13
N LEU A 210 -4.23 26.02 18.20
CA LEU A 210 -4.11 26.25 16.78
C LEU A 210 -5.16 27.24 16.25
N THR A 211 -4.80 27.96 15.20
CA THR A 211 -5.72 28.89 14.53
C THR A 211 -6.79 28.14 13.73
N ALA A 212 -7.91 28.81 13.45
CA ALA A 212 -8.97 28.22 12.61
C ALA A 212 -8.48 27.81 11.22
N GLU A 213 -7.51 28.53 10.64
CA GLU A 213 -6.89 28.21 9.36
C GLU A 213 -6.11 26.89 9.44
N GLU A 214 -5.31 26.69 10.48
CA GLU A 214 -4.49 25.48 10.67
C GLU A 214 -5.31 24.21 10.89
N VAL A 215 -6.48 24.31 11.51
CA VAL A 215 -7.36 23.16 11.78
C VAL A 215 -8.43 22.95 10.71
N SER A 216 -8.54 23.87 9.74
CA SER A 216 -9.52 23.77 8.67
C SER A 216 -9.16 22.68 7.66
N PHE A 217 -10.18 21.97 7.16
CA PHE A 217 -10.00 21.00 6.11
C PHE A 217 -9.70 21.68 4.77
N PRO A 218 -8.51 21.52 4.18
CA PRO A 218 -8.19 22.12 2.89
C PRO A 218 -9.08 21.57 1.78
N ARG A 219 -9.63 22.45 0.97
CA ARG A 219 -10.45 22.11 -0.19
C ARG A 219 -9.87 22.71 -1.45
N SER A 220 -9.68 21.90 -2.46
CA SER A 220 -9.24 22.40 -3.76
C SER A 220 -10.39 23.01 -4.54
N VAL A 221 -10.17 24.16 -5.16
CA VAL A 221 -11.12 24.83 -6.03
C VAL A 221 -10.53 24.89 -7.44
N LYS A 222 -11.18 24.24 -8.40
CA LYS A 222 -10.77 24.30 -9.81
C LYS A 222 -11.33 25.56 -10.49
N GLY A 223 -10.48 26.27 -11.22
CA GLY A 223 -10.88 27.45 -12.00
C GLY A 223 -11.34 28.61 -11.11
N LEU A 224 -10.61 28.92 -10.04
CA LEU A 224 -10.92 29.99 -9.08
C LEU A 224 -11.15 31.34 -9.77
N ALA A 225 -10.42 31.66 -10.85
CA ALA A 225 -10.57 32.88 -11.62
C ALA A 225 -12.01 33.14 -12.09
N LYS A 226 -12.76 32.11 -12.49
CA LYS A 226 -14.14 32.25 -12.92
C LYS A 226 -15.15 32.68 -11.82
N TYR A 227 -14.72 32.61 -10.55
CA TYR A 227 -15.51 33.06 -9.41
C TYR A 227 -15.06 34.46 -8.94
N ARG A 228 -13.86 34.93 -9.37
CA ARG A 228 -13.21 36.14 -8.90
C ARG A 228 -13.81 37.41 -9.49
N ASP A 229 -14.32 37.32 -10.72
CA ASP A 229 -14.79 38.49 -11.49
C ASP A 229 -16.31 38.64 -11.49
N SER A 230 -17.04 37.89 -10.69
CA SER A 230 -18.49 38.06 -10.60
C SER A 230 -18.80 39.26 -9.71
N ALA A 231 -19.16 40.40 -10.33
CA ALA A 231 -19.74 41.55 -9.63
C ALA A 231 -21.07 41.25 -8.93
N THR A 232 -21.56 40.05 -9.01
CA THR A 232 -22.80 39.55 -8.41
C THR A 232 -22.53 38.43 -7.44
N ILE A 233 -23.24 38.48 -6.32
CA ILE A 233 -23.47 37.37 -5.39
C ILE A 233 -23.30 36.04 -6.10
N TYR A 234 -22.43 35.20 -5.59
CA TYR A 234 -22.04 33.91 -6.12
C TYR A 234 -23.20 33.14 -6.76
N ARG A 235 -22.97 32.61 -7.97
CA ARG A 235 -23.96 31.78 -8.68
C ARG A 235 -24.37 30.59 -7.81
N LYS A 236 -25.60 30.12 -7.98
CA LYS A 236 -26.15 28.97 -7.26
C LYS A 236 -25.24 27.73 -7.27
N SER A 237 -24.48 27.56 -8.35
CA SER A 237 -23.50 26.48 -8.56
C SER A 237 -22.13 26.71 -7.92
N THR A 238 -21.89 27.87 -7.30
CA THR A 238 -20.60 28.12 -6.62
C THR A 238 -20.48 27.25 -5.38
N PRO A 239 -19.36 26.53 -5.21
CA PRO A 239 -19.16 25.70 -4.02
C PRO A 239 -19.22 26.51 -2.73
N LEU A 240 -19.83 25.97 -1.68
CA LEU A 240 -20.03 26.67 -0.40
C LEU A 240 -18.73 27.21 0.20
N HIS A 241 -17.64 26.45 0.13
CA HIS A 241 -16.31 26.84 0.62
C HIS A 241 -15.63 27.98 -0.17
N VAL A 242 -16.24 28.45 -1.25
CA VAL A 242 -15.81 29.63 -2.01
C VAL A 242 -16.68 30.83 -1.68
N LYS A 243 -17.81 30.62 -1.02
CA LYS A 243 -18.78 31.66 -0.63
C LYS A 243 -18.48 32.24 0.73
N GLY A 244 -17.68 31.53 1.57
CA GLY A 244 -17.29 31.92 2.91
C GLY A 244 -16.08 32.83 2.97
#